data_a2d6bd006dfd74bea66ab973f01d8c2a
#
_entry.id   a2d6bd006dfd74bea66ab973f01d8c2a
#
_cell.length_a   1.000
_cell.length_b   1.000
_cell.length_c   1.000
_cell.angle_alpha   90.00
_cell.angle_beta   90.00
_cell.angle_gamma   90.00
#
_symmetry.space_group_name_H-M   'P 1'
#
loop_
_entity.id
_entity.type
_entity.pdbx_description
1 polymer ?
#
loop_
_entity_poly.entity_id
_entity_poly.type
_entity_poly.pdbx_seq_one_letter_code
_entity_poly.pdbx_strand_id
1 'polypeptide(L)'
;MVSVNRSTLERKLTTITSALRSKSNLPLLGANVSGQLSFWQDSYMPIWDGIDSEGKDEFTFSVDSSLLRNIVNGFKTEYIDISINTKKAMVIKSDQSKITVPYLAGPYDEIPDKPLMQVSCTVERDFLRALMKSKDFVSKTYENMGLTYTYLGNKDEKFFISGAGSMYQYAISIPFSGETLPAIIMPPEYAAVVGRLFSNTNLQVGLSERQQILMSDGPTLIATRTVNETYPNIVYEMADADGELLFVANKQKLLESLRLAVQTTKDDVVGLSSRTDELSGVAGLDVYIPNAVIEAELFVEVDVVKDFSCTYFSLPFLIKCISTFEDDMIYVERLNQFNGAFRIGTGTEEITVLQPIRYD
;
A
#
# COMPACT_ATOMS: atom_id res chain seq x y z
N MET A 1 11.82 -9.13 -36.93
CA MET A 1 10.81 -8.10 -36.70
C MET A 1 9.61 -8.78 -36.08
N VAL A 2 9.13 -8.24 -34.98
CA VAL A 2 7.94 -8.73 -34.28
C VAL A 2 6.95 -7.60 -34.15
N SER A 3 5.65 -7.93 -34.21
CA SER A 3 4.57 -6.98 -34.03
C SER A 3 3.99 -7.10 -32.63
N VAL A 4 3.70 -5.98 -31.99
CA VAL A 4 3.12 -5.93 -30.65
C VAL A 4 1.98 -4.94 -30.58
N ASN A 5 0.98 -5.22 -29.75
CA ASN A 5 -0.09 -4.26 -29.51
C ASN A 5 0.47 -3.04 -28.74
N ARG A 6 0.39 -1.87 -29.34
CA ARG A 6 0.95 -0.61 -28.82
C ARG A 6 0.38 -0.24 -27.45
N SER A 7 -0.92 -0.34 -27.28
CA SER A 7 -1.57 0.09 -26.02
C SER A 7 -1.20 -0.80 -24.85
N THR A 8 -1.03 -2.10 -25.10
CA THR A 8 -0.55 -3.05 -24.10
C THR A 8 0.89 -2.76 -23.70
N LEU A 9 1.77 -2.55 -24.70
CA LEU A 9 3.16 -2.17 -24.44
C LEU A 9 3.28 -0.85 -23.69
N GLU A 10 2.54 0.18 -24.11
CA GLU A 10 2.50 1.48 -23.45
C GLU A 10 2.09 1.36 -21.97
N ARG A 11 1.03 0.61 -21.68
CA ARG A 11 0.56 0.36 -20.31
C ARG A 11 1.65 -0.29 -19.48
N LYS A 12 2.30 -1.35 -19.98
CA LYS A 12 3.37 -2.06 -19.28
C LYS A 12 4.58 -1.16 -19.01
N LEU A 13 5.03 -0.41 -20.01
CA LEU A 13 6.14 0.55 -19.86
C LEU A 13 5.78 1.68 -18.87
N THR A 14 4.54 2.17 -18.90
CA THR A 14 4.06 3.17 -17.95
C THR A 14 4.07 2.62 -16.53
N THR A 15 3.61 1.40 -16.34
CA THR A 15 3.60 0.71 -15.05
C THR A 15 5.03 0.55 -14.51
N ILE A 16 5.94 0.00 -15.29
CA ILE A 16 7.36 -0.17 -14.91
C ILE A 16 7.99 1.17 -14.56
N THR A 17 7.87 2.19 -15.42
CA THR A 17 8.49 3.50 -15.20
C THR A 17 7.89 4.24 -14.00
N SER A 18 6.59 4.10 -13.74
CA SER A 18 5.92 4.72 -12.58
C SER A 18 6.25 4.03 -11.26
N ALA A 19 6.59 2.75 -11.31
CA ALA A 19 7.01 1.98 -10.14
C ALA A 19 8.41 2.37 -9.67
N LEU A 20 9.26 2.86 -10.57
CA LEU A 20 10.62 3.30 -10.23
C LEU A 20 10.58 4.66 -9.54
N ARG A 21 11.17 4.79 -8.36
CA ARG A 21 11.16 6.01 -7.52
C ARG A 21 12.08 7.12 -7.98
N SER A 22 13.17 6.77 -8.63
CA SER A 22 14.15 7.70 -9.11
C SER A 22 14.38 7.48 -10.60
N LYS A 23 14.97 8.46 -11.26
CA LYS A 23 15.54 8.27 -12.60
C LYS A 23 16.63 7.21 -12.47
N SER A 24 16.24 5.95 -12.53
CA SER A 24 17.19 4.85 -12.61
C SER A 24 17.94 5.05 -13.93
N ASN A 25 19.23 5.23 -13.85
CA ASN A 25 20.08 5.22 -15.05
C ASN A 25 20.32 3.80 -15.57
N LEU A 26 19.67 2.82 -14.96
CA LEU A 26 19.77 1.42 -15.37
C LEU A 26 18.84 1.16 -16.55
N PRO A 27 19.32 0.41 -17.56
CA PRO A 27 18.53 0.13 -18.74
C PRO A 27 17.36 -0.81 -18.44
N LEU A 28 16.30 -0.67 -19.25
CA LEU A 28 15.31 -1.71 -19.43
C LEU A 28 15.90 -2.74 -20.38
N LEU A 29 16.11 -3.95 -19.90
CA LEU A 29 16.47 -5.09 -20.73
C LEU A 29 15.21 -5.74 -21.28
N GLY A 30 15.29 -6.22 -22.49
CA GLY A 30 14.22 -6.99 -23.10
C GLY A 30 14.72 -8.07 -24.02
N ALA A 31 13.90 -9.10 -24.18
CA ALA A 31 14.14 -10.19 -25.13
C ALA A 31 12.81 -10.60 -25.77
N ASN A 32 12.85 -10.87 -27.06
CA ASN A 32 11.77 -11.56 -27.75
C ASN A 32 12.18 -12.99 -28.00
N VAL A 33 11.44 -13.96 -27.45
CA VAL A 33 11.65 -15.37 -27.60
C VAL A 33 10.32 -16.08 -27.77
N SER A 34 10.18 -16.88 -28.81
CA SER A 34 9.01 -17.73 -29.04
C SER A 34 7.65 -17.01 -29.00
N GLY A 35 7.59 -15.79 -29.53
CA GLY A 35 6.35 -15.01 -29.56
C GLY A 35 6.01 -14.30 -28.27
N GLN A 36 6.96 -14.15 -27.36
CA GLN A 36 6.83 -13.37 -26.13
C GLN A 36 7.92 -12.32 -26.03
N LEU A 37 7.54 -11.07 -25.91
CA LEU A 37 8.42 -9.96 -25.62
C LEU A 37 8.48 -9.74 -24.11
N SER A 38 9.58 -10.14 -23.51
CA SER A 38 9.84 -10.05 -22.07
C SER A 38 10.65 -8.79 -21.73
N PHE A 39 10.42 -8.24 -20.56
CA PHE A 39 11.12 -7.08 -20.02
C PHE A 39 11.64 -7.36 -18.63
N TRP A 40 12.77 -6.76 -18.33
CA TRP A 40 13.31 -6.73 -16.98
C TRP A 40 13.97 -5.37 -16.71
N GLN A 41 13.74 -4.83 -15.54
CA GLN A 41 14.45 -3.64 -15.09
C GLN A 41 15.03 -3.90 -13.71
N ASP A 42 16.35 -3.71 -13.61
CA ASP A 42 17.02 -3.70 -12.32
C ASP A 42 16.70 -2.40 -11.59
N SER A 43 16.33 -2.56 -10.34
CA SER A 43 16.08 -1.47 -9.43
C SER A 43 16.23 -2.01 -8.01
N TYR A 44 15.99 -1.17 -7.02
CA TYR A 44 15.82 -1.61 -5.63
C TYR A 44 14.76 -2.75 -5.50
N MET A 45 13.81 -2.77 -6.42
CA MET A 45 12.77 -3.80 -6.56
C MET A 45 12.72 -4.26 -8.02
N PRO A 46 13.49 -5.31 -8.38
CA PRO A 46 13.50 -5.83 -9.74
C PRO A 46 12.11 -6.25 -10.21
N ILE A 47 11.80 -5.90 -11.46
CA ILE A 47 10.51 -6.17 -12.09
C ILE A 47 10.76 -7.01 -13.34
N TRP A 48 10.05 -8.13 -13.47
CA TRP A 48 9.93 -8.92 -14.68
C TRP A 48 8.52 -8.77 -15.23
N ASP A 49 8.39 -8.49 -16.49
CA ASP A 49 7.11 -8.36 -17.16
C ASP A 49 7.19 -8.89 -18.59
N GLY A 50 6.06 -9.05 -19.27
CA GLY A 50 6.02 -9.51 -20.64
C GLY A 50 4.69 -9.28 -21.32
N ILE A 51 4.71 -9.30 -22.64
CA ILE A 51 3.54 -9.21 -23.51
C ILE A 51 3.69 -10.20 -24.68
N ASP A 52 2.58 -10.66 -25.22
CA ASP A 52 2.58 -11.45 -26.42
C ASP A 52 3.06 -10.62 -27.62
N SER A 53 3.78 -11.26 -28.53
CA SER A 53 4.26 -10.67 -29.75
C SER A 53 4.02 -11.61 -30.96
N GLU A 54 3.75 -11.02 -32.09
CA GLU A 54 3.59 -11.74 -33.34
C GLU A 54 4.90 -11.68 -34.15
N GLY A 55 5.43 -12.82 -34.56
CA GLY A 55 6.67 -12.94 -35.31
C GLY A 55 7.63 -13.97 -34.72
N LYS A 56 8.63 -14.37 -35.50
CA LYS A 56 9.56 -15.45 -35.14
C LYS A 56 10.97 -14.95 -34.81
N ASP A 57 11.25 -13.66 -34.99
CA ASP A 57 12.60 -13.14 -34.77
C ASP A 57 12.92 -13.12 -33.26
N GLU A 58 13.99 -13.77 -32.90
CA GLU A 58 14.56 -13.72 -31.56
C GLU A 58 15.61 -12.62 -31.47
N PHE A 59 15.51 -11.79 -30.44
CA PHE A 59 16.48 -10.72 -30.21
C PHE A 59 16.46 -10.27 -28.75
N THR A 60 17.55 -9.64 -28.36
CA THR A 60 17.66 -8.91 -27.07
C THR A 60 17.86 -7.42 -27.31
N PHE A 61 17.49 -6.61 -26.33
CA PHE A 61 17.71 -5.17 -26.36
C PHE A 61 17.97 -4.60 -24.96
N SER A 62 18.56 -3.40 -24.95
CA SER A 62 18.84 -2.65 -23.74
C SER A 62 18.63 -1.17 -24.06
N VAL A 63 17.65 -0.52 -23.41
CA VAL A 63 17.22 0.84 -23.72
C VAL A 63 16.81 1.61 -22.47
N ASP A 64 16.75 2.94 -22.59
CA ASP A 64 16.11 3.77 -21.56
C ASP A 64 14.59 3.56 -21.56
N SER A 65 14.04 3.15 -20.41
CA SER A 65 12.61 2.83 -20.25
C SER A 65 11.70 4.04 -20.46
N SER A 66 12.12 5.20 -19.98
CA SER A 66 11.34 6.44 -20.10
C SER A 66 11.33 6.94 -21.54
N LEU A 67 12.46 6.85 -22.22
CA LEU A 67 12.57 7.19 -23.65
C LEU A 67 11.70 6.24 -24.48
N LEU A 68 11.81 4.94 -24.24
CA LEU A 68 11.01 3.94 -24.95
C LEU A 68 9.50 4.18 -24.74
N ARG A 69 9.06 4.42 -23.50
CA ARG A 69 7.67 4.73 -23.19
C ARG A 69 7.18 5.98 -23.95
N ASN A 70 7.97 7.05 -23.95
CA ASN A 70 7.59 8.29 -24.62
C ASN A 70 7.47 8.10 -26.14
N ILE A 71 8.34 7.30 -26.73
CA ILE A 71 8.30 6.96 -28.16
C ILE A 71 7.07 6.12 -28.47
N VAL A 72 6.79 5.07 -27.69
CA VAL A 72 5.61 4.20 -27.90
C VAL A 72 4.31 4.99 -27.76
N ASN A 73 4.24 5.92 -26.80
CA ASN A 73 3.08 6.78 -26.61
C ASN A 73 2.85 7.76 -27.80
N GLY A 74 3.90 8.12 -28.50
CA GLY A 74 3.82 8.97 -29.69
C GLY A 74 3.17 8.33 -30.91
N PHE A 75 3.19 7.01 -31.02
CA PHE A 75 2.54 6.28 -32.13
C PHE A 75 1.01 6.29 -31.99
N LYS A 76 0.30 6.30 -33.13
CA LYS A 76 -1.18 6.30 -33.18
C LYS A 76 -1.76 4.99 -33.71
N THR A 77 -0.92 4.10 -34.22
CA THR A 77 -1.30 2.78 -34.75
C THR A 77 -1.66 1.82 -33.61
N GLU A 78 -2.50 0.84 -33.90
CA GLU A 78 -2.86 -0.22 -32.95
C GLU A 78 -1.69 -1.16 -32.68
N TYR A 79 -0.92 -1.47 -33.72
CA TYR A 79 0.26 -2.31 -33.67
C TYR A 79 1.50 -1.54 -34.07
N ILE A 80 2.62 -1.92 -33.51
CA ILE A 80 3.95 -1.43 -33.88
C ILE A 80 4.90 -2.61 -34.05
N ASP A 81 5.81 -2.46 -35.02
CA ASP A 81 6.82 -3.46 -35.30
C ASP A 81 8.13 -3.11 -34.60
N ILE A 82 8.72 -4.09 -33.94
CA ILE A 82 9.98 -3.96 -33.23
C ILE A 82 11.03 -4.89 -33.89
N SER A 83 12.24 -4.36 -34.08
CA SER A 83 13.40 -5.13 -34.53
C SER A 83 14.69 -4.53 -33.96
N ILE A 84 15.76 -5.27 -34.00
CA ILE A 84 17.09 -4.81 -33.60
C ILE A 84 17.96 -4.68 -34.85
N ASN A 85 18.71 -3.62 -34.98
CA ASN A 85 19.64 -3.40 -36.07
C ASN A 85 21.05 -3.95 -35.74
N THR A 86 21.94 -3.89 -36.69
CA THR A 86 23.33 -4.35 -36.57
C THR A 86 24.15 -3.61 -35.50
N LYS A 87 23.71 -2.41 -35.08
CA LYS A 87 24.32 -1.62 -33.99
C LYS A 87 23.67 -1.87 -32.64
N LYS A 88 22.92 -2.95 -32.49
CA LYS A 88 22.13 -3.30 -31.30
C LYS A 88 21.04 -2.24 -30.91
N ALA A 89 20.79 -1.24 -31.74
CA ALA A 89 19.74 -0.26 -31.49
C ALA A 89 18.37 -0.85 -31.85
N MET A 90 17.36 -0.57 -31.00
CA MET A 90 15.97 -0.96 -31.25
C MET A 90 15.36 -0.06 -32.34
N VAL A 91 14.74 -0.67 -33.30
CA VAL A 91 14.01 0.01 -34.37
C VAL A 91 12.53 -0.27 -34.17
N ILE A 92 11.75 0.80 -33.97
CA ILE A 92 10.29 0.74 -33.85
C ILE A 92 9.70 1.36 -35.11
N LYS A 93 8.78 0.65 -35.74
CA LYS A 93 8.10 1.07 -36.96
C LYS A 93 6.59 1.03 -36.79
N SER A 94 5.93 1.92 -37.51
CA SER A 94 4.50 1.86 -37.82
C SER A 94 4.34 2.14 -39.31
N ASP A 95 3.12 2.16 -39.83
CA ASP A 95 2.84 2.37 -41.26
C ASP A 95 3.56 3.58 -41.87
N GLN A 96 3.73 4.65 -41.11
CA GLN A 96 4.25 5.95 -41.59
C GLN A 96 5.53 6.42 -40.87
N SER A 97 5.94 5.75 -39.82
CA SER A 97 7.01 6.22 -38.95
C SER A 97 8.02 5.15 -38.59
N LYS A 98 9.28 5.56 -38.54
CA LYS A 98 10.38 4.71 -38.09
C LYS A 98 11.25 5.51 -37.12
N ILE A 99 11.40 4.98 -35.89
CA ILE A 99 12.23 5.57 -34.85
C ILE A 99 13.28 4.56 -34.43
N THR A 100 14.49 5.03 -34.18
CA THR A 100 15.58 4.21 -33.67
C THR A 100 15.90 4.65 -32.24
N VAL A 101 15.78 3.71 -31.28
CA VAL A 101 16.13 3.90 -29.90
C VAL A 101 17.55 3.38 -29.68
N PRO A 102 18.47 4.22 -29.19
CA PRO A 102 19.86 3.79 -29.03
C PRO A 102 19.98 2.69 -27.96
N TYR A 103 20.96 1.82 -28.13
CA TYR A 103 21.37 0.87 -27.11
C TYR A 103 21.95 1.63 -25.88
N LEU A 104 21.52 1.21 -24.69
CA LEU A 104 22.05 1.73 -23.44
C LEU A 104 22.85 0.63 -22.74
N ALA A 105 24.16 0.81 -22.63
CA ALA A 105 25.00 -0.12 -21.90
C ALA A 105 24.63 -0.14 -20.39
N GLY A 106 24.59 -1.32 -19.83
CA GLY A 106 24.29 -1.54 -18.42
C GLY A 106 25.13 -2.69 -17.84
N PRO A 107 24.95 -3.01 -16.57
CA PRO A 107 25.72 -4.06 -15.89
C PRO A 107 25.32 -5.48 -16.29
N TYR A 108 24.24 -5.62 -17.07
CA TYR A 108 23.70 -6.93 -17.48
C TYR A 108 23.55 -6.98 -18.99
N ASP A 109 23.92 -8.10 -19.58
CA ASP A 109 23.78 -8.38 -21.02
C ASP A 109 22.49 -9.13 -21.34
N GLU A 110 21.95 -9.86 -20.37
CA GLU A 110 20.73 -10.69 -20.50
C GLU A 110 19.77 -10.45 -19.35
N ILE A 111 18.49 -10.77 -19.57
CA ILE A 111 17.47 -10.75 -18.53
C ILE A 111 17.78 -11.86 -17.52
N PRO A 112 17.96 -11.54 -16.23
CA PRO A 112 18.12 -12.56 -15.20
C PRO A 112 16.89 -13.46 -15.09
N ASP A 113 17.11 -14.71 -14.72
CA ASP A 113 16.04 -15.66 -14.46
C ASP A 113 15.06 -15.13 -13.41
N LYS A 114 13.77 -15.36 -13.66
CA LYS A 114 12.73 -15.05 -12.66
C LYS A 114 12.94 -15.93 -11.42
N PRO A 115 12.99 -15.33 -10.22
CA PRO A 115 13.04 -16.12 -8.99
C PRO A 115 11.76 -16.94 -8.83
N LEU A 116 11.88 -18.19 -8.37
CA LEU A 116 10.76 -19.08 -8.11
C LEU A 116 10.23 -18.86 -6.68
N MET A 117 8.93 -18.90 -6.54
CA MET A 117 8.28 -18.98 -5.22
C MET A 117 8.45 -20.39 -4.66
N GLN A 118 9.09 -20.51 -3.50
CA GLN A 118 9.24 -21.77 -2.76
C GLN A 118 8.02 -22.07 -1.91
N VAL A 119 7.41 -21.03 -1.37
CA VAL A 119 6.16 -21.05 -0.64
C VAL A 119 5.31 -19.89 -1.14
N SER A 120 4.02 -20.10 -1.36
CA SER A 120 3.14 -19.07 -1.88
C SER A 120 1.69 -19.24 -1.48
N CYS A 121 0.99 -18.12 -1.40
CA CYS A 121 -0.46 -18.07 -1.29
C CYS A 121 -1.04 -17.13 -2.34
N THR A 122 -2.34 -17.29 -2.60
CA THR A 122 -3.11 -16.38 -3.44
C THR A 122 -3.96 -15.51 -2.54
N VAL A 123 -3.89 -14.20 -2.75
CA VAL A 123 -4.66 -13.18 -2.03
C VAL A 123 -5.57 -12.44 -3.00
N GLU A 124 -6.72 -12.03 -2.50
CA GLU A 124 -7.74 -11.34 -3.28
C GLU A 124 -7.47 -9.84 -3.38
N ARG A 125 -8.33 -9.15 -4.08
CA ARG A 125 -8.27 -7.70 -4.36
C ARG A 125 -8.06 -6.83 -3.11
N ASP A 126 -8.67 -7.20 -1.99
CA ASP A 126 -8.58 -6.42 -0.74
C ASP A 126 -7.17 -6.34 -0.17
N PHE A 127 -6.31 -7.28 -0.55
CA PHE A 127 -4.89 -7.26 -0.19
C PHE A 127 -4.18 -5.97 -0.63
N LEU A 128 -4.40 -5.52 -1.86
CA LEU A 128 -3.75 -4.30 -2.37
C LEU A 128 -4.20 -3.06 -1.60
N ARG A 129 -5.51 -2.98 -1.32
CA ARG A 129 -6.08 -1.90 -0.51
C ARG A 129 -5.49 -1.90 0.90
N ALA A 130 -5.48 -3.05 1.55
CA ALA A 130 -4.91 -3.24 2.89
C ALA A 130 -3.42 -2.87 2.94
N LEU A 131 -2.66 -3.33 1.96
CA LEU A 131 -1.24 -3.03 1.82
C LEU A 131 -0.99 -1.52 1.63
N MET A 132 -1.81 -0.85 0.84
CA MET A 132 -1.70 0.59 0.63
C MET A 132 -2.09 1.39 1.88
N LYS A 133 -3.09 0.96 2.64
CA LYS A 133 -3.45 1.58 3.91
C LYS A 133 -2.37 1.35 4.96
N SER A 134 -1.87 0.13 5.11
CA SER A 134 -0.86 -0.21 6.13
C SER A 134 0.41 0.64 6.02
N LYS A 135 0.91 0.91 4.80
CA LYS A 135 2.10 1.74 4.60
C LYS A 135 1.96 3.17 5.14
N ASP A 136 0.74 3.69 5.22
CA ASP A 136 0.49 5.05 5.71
C ASP A 136 0.52 5.10 7.24
N PHE A 137 0.44 3.93 7.90
CA PHE A 137 0.49 3.80 9.35
C PHE A 137 1.88 3.45 9.91
N VAL A 138 2.87 3.16 9.08
CA VAL A 138 4.23 2.90 9.56
C VAL A 138 4.84 4.14 10.22
N SER A 139 5.70 3.93 11.21
CA SER A 139 6.44 5.01 11.85
C SER A 139 7.39 5.70 10.86
N LYS A 140 7.50 7.01 10.99
CA LYS A 140 8.49 7.81 10.25
C LYS A 140 9.76 8.06 11.06
N THR A 141 9.77 7.66 12.32
CA THR A 141 10.91 7.80 13.23
C THR A 141 11.57 6.44 13.43
N TYR A 142 12.87 6.44 13.66
CA TYR A 142 13.68 5.23 13.83
C TYR A 142 13.80 4.77 15.30
N GLU A 143 12.94 5.28 16.20
CA GLU A 143 12.96 4.89 17.61
C GLU A 143 12.68 3.40 17.82
N ASN A 144 11.81 2.83 16.97
CA ASN A 144 11.60 1.39 16.87
C ASN A 144 11.64 0.97 15.40
N MET A 145 12.74 0.35 14.99
CA MET A 145 12.98 -0.04 13.60
C MET A 145 11.87 -0.95 13.05
N GLY A 146 11.36 -1.89 13.83
CA GLY A 146 10.29 -2.79 13.39
C GLY A 146 9.02 -2.04 12.94
N LEU A 147 8.69 -0.92 13.58
CA LEU A 147 7.51 -0.11 13.26
C LEU A 147 7.67 0.76 11.99
N THR A 148 8.87 0.84 11.41
CA THR A 148 9.09 1.56 10.15
C THR A 148 8.73 0.74 8.91
N TYR A 149 8.23 -0.48 9.10
CA TYR A 149 7.93 -1.44 8.05
C TYR A 149 6.47 -1.89 8.09
N THR A 150 5.97 -2.34 6.95
CA THR A 150 4.69 -3.06 6.86
C THR A 150 4.91 -4.52 7.23
N TYR A 151 4.02 -5.04 8.03
CA TYR A 151 4.01 -6.45 8.42
C TYR A 151 3.00 -7.24 7.60
N LEU A 152 3.40 -8.42 7.19
CA LEU A 152 2.58 -9.43 6.52
C LEU A 152 2.77 -10.76 7.26
N GLY A 153 1.70 -11.44 7.60
CA GLY A 153 1.78 -12.74 8.26
C GLY A 153 0.46 -13.49 8.18
N ASN A 154 0.43 -14.67 8.75
CA ASN A 154 -0.80 -15.45 8.88
C ASN A 154 -1.23 -15.51 10.34
N LYS A 155 -2.52 -15.40 10.53
CA LYS A 155 -3.17 -15.48 11.81
C LYS A 155 -4.55 -16.11 11.65
N ASP A 156 -4.85 -17.14 12.42
CA ASP A 156 -6.15 -17.81 12.44
C ASP A 156 -6.68 -18.14 11.01
N GLU A 157 -5.82 -18.73 10.17
CA GLU A 157 -6.11 -19.07 8.77
C GLU A 157 -6.43 -17.86 7.86
N LYS A 158 -6.12 -16.64 8.32
CA LYS A 158 -6.24 -15.40 7.55
C LYS A 158 -4.88 -14.76 7.32
N PHE A 159 -4.77 -13.98 6.28
CA PHE A 159 -3.58 -13.19 5.98
C PHE A 159 -3.68 -11.86 6.72
N PHE A 160 -2.81 -11.67 7.70
CA PHE A 160 -2.77 -10.48 8.54
C PHE A 160 -1.82 -9.44 7.98
N ILE A 161 -2.31 -8.21 7.81
CA ILE A 161 -1.53 -7.07 7.29
C ILE A 161 -1.61 -5.96 8.33
N SER A 162 -0.45 -5.39 8.68
CA SER A 162 -0.42 -4.29 9.64
C SER A 162 0.65 -3.26 9.31
N GLY A 163 0.37 -2.02 9.70
CA GLY A 163 1.33 -0.93 9.81
C GLY A 163 1.10 -0.22 11.14
N ALA A 164 2.15 0.13 11.84
CA ALA A 164 2.03 0.79 13.14
C ALA A 164 3.08 1.88 13.34
N GLY A 165 2.69 2.93 14.05
CA GLY A 165 3.57 3.91 14.66
C GLY A 165 3.59 3.71 16.17
N SER A 166 4.28 4.60 16.90
CA SER A 166 4.35 4.53 18.36
C SER A 166 3.00 4.78 19.05
N MET A 167 2.09 5.52 18.41
CA MET A 167 0.82 5.97 18.98
C MET A 167 -0.42 5.43 18.27
N TYR A 168 -0.27 4.80 17.11
CA TYR A 168 -1.38 4.38 16.26
C TYR A 168 -1.01 3.14 15.47
N GLN A 169 -2.04 2.39 15.08
CA GLN A 169 -1.92 1.17 14.31
C GLN A 169 -3.06 1.03 13.32
N TYR A 170 -2.79 0.40 12.21
CA TYR A 170 -3.75 -0.18 11.29
C TYR A 170 -3.52 -1.68 11.19
N ALA A 171 -4.58 -2.46 11.23
CA ALA A 171 -4.51 -3.90 11.00
C ALA A 171 -5.76 -4.40 10.27
N ILE A 172 -5.59 -5.44 9.47
CA ILE A 172 -6.67 -6.15 8.81
C ILE A 172 -6.30 -7.62 8.65
N SER A 173 -7.29 -8.49 8.76
CA SER A 173 -7.20 -9.91 8.40
C SER A 173 -8.04 -10.18 7.15
N ILE A 174 -7.44 -10.76 6.12
CA ILE A 174 -8.09 -11.06 4.85
C ILE A 174 -8.00 -12.56 4.54
N PRO A 175 -8.97 -13.12 3.80
CA PRO A 175 -8.88 -14.51 3.35
C PRO A 175 -7.72 -14.68 2.36
N PHE A 176 -7.14 -15.87 2.36
CA PHE A 176 -6.16 -16.31 1.37
C PHE A 176 -6.38 -17.79 1.01
N SER A 177 -5.75 -18.23 -0.05
CA SER A 177 -5.71 -19.64 -0.44
C SER A 177 -4.28 -20.07 -0.77
N GLY A 178 -3.93 -21.32 -0.43
CA GLY A 178 -2.57 -21.86 -0.66
C GLY A 178 -1.83 -22.10 0.64
N GLU A 179 -0.52 -21.89 0.63
CA GLU A 179 0.34 -22.19 1.77
C GLU A 179 0.39 -21.05 2.79
N THR A 180 0.60 -21.40 4.04
CA THR A 180 0.86 -20.44 5.11
C THR A 180 2.25 -19.83 4.93
N LEU A 181 2.32 -18.51 4.77
CA LEU A 181 3.59 -17.81 4.66
C LEU A 181 4.18 -17.53 6.06
N PRO A 182 5.50 -17.59 6.22
CA PRO A 182 6.14 -17.07 7.43
C PRO A 182 5.89 -15.55 7.55
N ALA A 183 6.13 -15.02 8.74
CA ALA A 183 6.07 -13.60 8.98
C ALA A 183 7.05 -12.83 8.07
N ILE A 184 6.55 -11.81 7.40
CA ILE A 184 7.30 -10.99 6.44
C ILE A 184 7.26 -9.54 6.90
N ILE A 185 8.41 -8.90 6.95
CA ILE A 185 8.54 -7.48 7.18
C ILE A 185 9.03 -6.82 5.89
N MET A 186 8.30 -5.82 5.43
CA MET A 186 8.47 -5.23 4.11
C MET A 186 8.58 -3.71 4.18
N PRO A 187 9.52 -3.09 3.44
CA PRO A 187 9.57 -1.63 3.33
C PRO A 187 8.25 -1.04 2.80
N PRO A 188 7.73 0.06 3.37
CA PRO A 188 6.46 0.67 2.95
C PRO A 188 6.51 1.18 1.50
N GLU A 189 7.69 1.47 1.01
CA GLU A 189 7.93 1.82 -0.39
C GLU A 189 7.50 0.72 -1.35
N TYR A 190 7.72 -0.52 -0.95
CA TYR A 190 7.34 -1.69 -1.75
C TYR A 190 5.83 -1.78 -1.91
N ALA A 191 5.09 -1.55 -0.84
CA ALA A 191 3.62 -1.47 -0.89
C ALA A 191 3.14 -0.45 -1.93
N ALA A 192 3.77 0.73 -1.98
CA ALA A 192 3.42 1.76 -2.95
C ALA A 192 3.72 1.37 -4.40
N VAL A 193 4.77 0.59 -4.64
CA VAL A 193 5.10 0.07 -5.98
C VAL A 193 4.11 -1.01 -6.38
N VAL A 194 3.87 -1.98 -5.51
CA VAL A 194 2.91 -3.07 -5.72
C VAL A 194 1.51 -2.54 -6.03
N GLY A 195 1.02 -1.56 -5.26
CA GLY A 195 -0.29 -0.95 -5.51
C GLY A 195 -0.42 -0.22 -6.85
N ARG A 196 0.70 0.21 -7.46
CA ARG A 196 0.71 0.81 -8.80
C ARG A 196 0.84 -0.23 -9.92
N LEU A 197 1.59 -1.31 -9.65
CA LEU A 197 1.82 -2.38 -10.62
C LEU A 197 0.58 -3.23 -10.85
N PHE A 198 -0.08 -3.60 -9.76
CA PHE A 198 -1.19 -4.53 -9.79
C PHE A 198 -2.50 -3.81 -9.49
N SER A 199 -3.39 -3.78 -10.45
CA SER A 199 -4.72 -3.21 -10.28
C SER A 199 -5.78 -4.30 -10.43
N ASN A 200 -6.54 -4.54 -9.36
CA ASN A 200 -7.76 -5.36 -9.40
C ASN A 200 -7.60 -6.85 -9.76
N THR A 201 -6.49 -7.48 -9.46
CA THR A 201 -6.26 -8.90 -9.73
C THR A 201 -5.95 -9.66 -8.45
N ASN A 202 -6.25 -10.95 -8.45
CA ASN A 202 -5.72 -11.86 -7.46
C ASN A 202 -4.21 -11.94 -7.63
N LEU A 203 -3.48 -11.88 -6.53
CA LEU A 203 -2.04 -11.91 -6.53
C LEU A 203 -1.53 -13.19 -5.88
N GLN A 204 -0.51 -13.76 -6.48
CA GLN A 204 0.35 -14.69 -5.77
C GLN A 204 1.38 -13.91 -4.97
N VAL A 205 1.43 -14.17 -3.67
CA VAL A 205 2.42 -13.63 -2.73
C VAL A 205 3.23 -14.80 -2.20
N GLY A 206 4.54 -14.66 -2.20
CA GLY A 206 5.39 -15.77 -1.76
C GLY A 206 6.80 -15.35 -1.42
N LEU A 207 7.61 -16.32 -1.05
CA LEU A 207 9.03 -16.17 -0.78
C LEU A 207 9.86 -17.02 -1.73
N SER A 208 10.96 -16.46 -2.22
CA SER A 208 11.98 -17.22 -2.94
C SER A 208 12.91 -17.98 -1.98
N GLU A 209 13.72 -18.89 -2.54
CA GLU A 209 14.80 -19.57 -1.80
C GLU A 209 15.77 -18.56 -1.12
N ARG A 210 15.97 -17.41 -1.72
CA ARG A 210 16.81 -16.32 -1.18
C ARG A 210 16.09 -15.39 -0.22
N GLN A 211 14.92 -15.79 0.29
CA GLN A 211 14.10 -14.99 1.19
C GLN A 211 13.71 -13.62 0.58
N GLN A 212 13.48 -13.57 -0.72
CA GLN A 212 12.91 -12.40 -1.36
C GLN A 212 11.38 -12.51 -1.32
N ILE A 213 10.71 -11.41 -1.03
CA ILE A 213 9.27 -11.31 -1.20
C ILE A 213 8.98 -11.21 -2.70
N LEU A 214 8.14 -12.08 -3.18
CA LEU A 214 7.70 -12.12 -4.55
C LEU A 214 6.21 -11.85 -4.62
N MET A 215 5.79 -10.99 -5.54
CA MET A 215 4.37 -10.77 -5.84
C MET A 215 4.16 -10.82 -7.35
N SER A 216 3.13 -11.55 -7.77
CA SER A 216 2.87 -11.79 -9.19
C SER A 216 1.38 -11.89 -9.50
N ASP A 217 0.99 -11.39 -10.68
CA ASP A 217 -0.31 -11.64 -11.31
C ASP A 217 -0.23 -12.65 -12.47
N GLY A 218 0.90 -13.35 -12.55
CA GLY A 218 1.26 -14.28 -13.63
C GLY A 218 2.25 -13.65 -14.61
N PRO A 219 1.85 -12.74 -15.49
CA PRO A 219 2.78 -12.09 -16.43
C PRO A 219 3.84 -11.22 -15.75
N THR A 220 3.43 -10.44 -14.77
CA THR A 220 4.30 -9.52 -14.03
C THR A 220 4.75 -10.15 -12.72
N LEU A 221 6.03 -10.07 -12.43
CA LEU A 221 6.63 -10.45 -11.15
C LEU A 221 7.44 -9.29 -10.62
N ILE A 222 7.29 -9.02 -9.34
CA ILE A 222 8.15 -8.08 -8.62
C ILE A 222 8.80 -8.80 -7.43
N ALA A 223 10.05 -8.45 -7.16
CA ALA A 223 10.80 -8.99 -6.04
C ALA A 223 11.37 -7.88 -5.16
N THR A 224 11.42 -8.11 -3.85
CA THR A 224 12.19 -7.30 -2.91
C THR A 224 12.76 -8.17 -1.80
N ARG A 225 13.70 -7.62 -1.06
CA ARG A 225 14.27 -8.32 0.10
C ARG A 225 13.34 -8.19 1.28
N THR A 226 13.27 -9.25 2.08
CA THR A 226 12.73 -9.15 3.44
C THR A 226 13.68 -8.35 4.31
N VAL A 227 13.15 -7.74 5.35
CA VAL A 227 13.92 -7.07 6.39
C VAL A 227 14.07 -8.03 7.58
N ASN A 228 15.28 -8.18 8.07
CA ASN A 228 15.55 -9.03 9.23
C ASN A 228 15.39 -8.24 10.54
N GLU A 229 14.16 -7.82 10.81
CA GLU A 229 13.78 -7.09 12.01
C GLU A 229 12.64 -7.84 12.71
N THR A 230 12.45 -7.58 13.99
CA THR A 230 11.34 -8.14 14.75
C THR A 230 10.19 -7.15 14.79
N TYR A 231 9.02 -7.58 14.32
CA TYR A 231 7.81 -6.78 14.47
C TYR A 231 7.25 -6.92 15.89
N PRO A 232 6.87 -5.83 16.56
CA PRO A 232 6.42 -5.89 17.94
C PRO A 232 5.14 -6.72 18.11
N ASN A 233 5.14 -7.71 19.01
CA ASN A 233 3.98 -8.55 19.29
C ASN A 233 2.76 -7.77 19.78
N ILE A 234 2.97 -6.64 20.46
CA ILE A 234 1.91 -5.77 20.95
C ILE A 234 0.91 -5.36 19.85
N VAL A 235 1.35 -5.32 18.60
CA VAL A 235 0.50 -5.01 17.45
C VAL A 235 -0.59 -6.06 17.25
N TYR A 236 -0.24 -7.34 17.43
CA TYR A 236 -1.20 -8.44 17.39
C TYR A 236 -2.09 -8.45 18.63
N GLU A 237 -1.48 -8.27 19.79
CA GLU A 237 -2.18 -8.29 21.07
C GLU A 237 -3.26 -7.21 21.12
N MET A 238 -2.99 -6.02 20.59
CA MET A 238 -3.99 -4.95 20.49
C MET A 238 -5.11 -5.24 19.49
N ALA A 239 -4.77 -5.90 18.38
CA ALA A 239 -5.78 -6.26 17.38
C ALA A 239 -6.79 -7.29 17.92
N ASP A 240 -6.33 -8.19 18.80
CA ASP A 240 -7.11 -9.30 19.36
C ASP A 240 -7.70 -9.04 20.71
N ALA A 241 -7.30 -7.97 21.37
CA ALA A 241 -7.73 -7.67 22.73
C ALA A 241 -9.25 -7.58 22.84
N ASP A 242 -9.78 -8.01 23.96
CA ASP A 242 -11.17 -7.74 24.31
C ASP A 242 -11.36 -6.22 24.51
N GLY A 243 -12.25 -5.65 23.72
CA GLY A 243 -12.61 -4.23 23.77
C GLY A 243 -13.95 -4.00 24.46
N GLU A 244 -14.05 -2.92 25.22
CA GLU A 244 -15.29 -2.44 25.77
C GLU A 244 -15.90 -1.41 24.83
N LEU A 245 -17.03 -1.72 24.19
CA LEU A 245 -17.72 -0.80 23.29
C LEU A 245 -18.15 0.46 24.06
N LEU A 246 -17.65 1.62 23.61
CA LEU A 246 -17.97 2.92 24.19
C LEU A 246 -19.10 3.60 23.43
N PHE A 247 -18.96 3.70 22.11
CA PHE A 247 -19.96 4.38 21.28
C PHE A 247 -19.91 3.92 19.82
N VAL A 248 -21.02 4.21 19.13
CA VAL A 248 -21.14 4.04 17.67
C VAL A 248 -21.43 5.41 17.07
N ALA A 249 -20.68 5.78 16.04
CA ALA A 249 -20.77 7.12 15.46
C ALA A 249 -20.90 7.07 13.93
N ASN A 250 -21.62 8.05 13.39
CA ASN A 250 -21.51 8.37 11.99
C ASN A 250 -20.13 9.00 11.73
N LYS A 251 -19.32 8.32 10.93
CA LYS A 251 -17.95 8.72 10.63
C LYS A 251 -17.85 10.14 10.10
N GLN A 252 -18.74 10.52 9.17
CA GLN A 252 -18.68 11.83 8.52
C GLN A 252 -18.96 12.95 9.52
N LYS A 253 -20.00 12.80 10.34
CA LYS A 253 -20.34 13.79 11.40
C LYS A 253 -19.18 13.97 12.38
N LEU A 254 -18.56 12.86 12.81
CA LEU A 254 -17.43 12.94 13.74
C LEU A 254 -16.20 13.60 13.08
N LEU A 255 -15.88 13.24 11.83
CA LEU A 255 -14.78 13.87 11.09
C LEU A 255 -14.99 15.35 10.84
N GLU A 256 -16.22 15.80 10.58
CA GLU A 256 -16.54 17.22 10.40
C GLU A 256 -16.23 18.00 11.68
N SER A 257 -16.65 17.51 12.85
CA SER A 257 -16.37 18.14 14.15
C SER A 257 -14.86 18.14 14.46
N LEU A 258 -14.16 17.03 14.21
CA LEU A 258 -12.71 16.97 14.41
C LEU A 258 -11.93 17.90 13.47
N ARG A 259 -12.37 18.05 12.23
CA ARG A 259 -11.77 19.00 11.27
C ARG A 259 -12.04 20.45 11.65
N LEU A 260 -13.20 20.73 12.23
CA LEU A 260 -13.48 22.05 12.81
C LEU A 260 -12.57 22.31 14.01
N ALA A 261 -12.34 21.31 14.85
CA ALA A 261 -11.40 21.39 15.96
C ALA A 261 -9.98 21.79 15.49
N VAL A 262 -9.48 21.23 14.36
CA VAL A 262 -8.17 21.60 13.78
C VAL A 262 -8.08 23.12 13.52
N GLN A 263 -9.17 23.77 13.17
CA GLN A 263 -9.17 25.20 12.83
C GLN A 263 -9.16 26.11 14.08
N THR A 264 -9.51 25.57 15.24
CA THR A 264 -9.66 26.33 16.49
C THR A 264 -8.48 26.23 17.43
N THR A 265 -7.55 25.31 17.16
CA THR A 265 -6.38 25.06 18.03
C THR A 265 -5.06 25.16 17.25
N LYS A 266 -4.00 25.48 18.00
CA LYS A 266 -2.61 25.33 17.52
C LYS A 266 -1.98 24.03 18.03
N ASP A 267 -2.62 23.38 18.99
CA ASP A 267 -2.16 22.14 19.60
C ASP A 267 -2.78 20.95 18.86
N ASP A 268 -1.97 19.93 18.61
CA ASP A 268 -2.41 18.71 17.96
C ASP A 268 -3.12 17.74 18.94
N VAL A 269 -3.84 18.28 19.94
CA VAL A 269 -4.47 17.49 21.00
C VAL A 269 -5.98 17.74 21.02
N VAL A 270 -6.74 16.67 21.22
CA VAL A 270 -8.18 16.69 21.43
C VAL A 270 -8.58 15.73 22.55
N GLY A 271 -9.49 16.14 23.39
CA GLY A 271 -10.16 15.31 24.39
C GLY A 271 -11.53 14.86 23.90
N LEU A 272 -11.87 13.62 24.15
CA LEU A 272 -13.20 13.07 23.92
C LEU A 272 -13.79 12.57 25.24
N SER A 273 -15.05 12.91 25.52
CA SER A 273 -15.82 12.35 26.63
C SER A 273 -17.27 12.12 26.23
N SER A 274 -17.94 11.20 26.89
CA SER A 274 -19.39 11.06 26.72
C SER A 274 -20.12 12.19 27.48
N ARG A 275 -21.20 12.70 26.87
CA ARG A 275 -22.11 13.66 27.49
C ARG A 275 -23.54 13.39 27.01
N THR A 276 -24.49 13.61 27.91
CA THR A 276 -25.89 13.75 27.53
C THR A 276 -26.23 15.24 27.55
N ASP A 277 -26.73 15.77 26.44
CA ASP A 277 -27.18 17.15 26.35
C ASP A 277 -28.38 17.35 27.26
N GLU A 278 -28.28 18.29 28.22
CA GLU A 278 -29.28 18.50 29.25
C GLU A 278 -30.62 19.03 28.71
N LEU A 279 -30.60 19.71 27.58
CA LEU A 279 -31.80 20.33 27.00
C LEU A 279 -32.56 19.33 26.08
N SER A 280 -31.86 18.59 25.27
CA SER A 280 -32.46 17.63 24.32
C SER A 280 -32.55 16.21 24.87
N GLY A 281 -31.77 15.88 25.91
CA GLY A 281 -31.63 14.51 26.41
C GLY A 281 -30.88 13.58 25.44
N VAL A 282 -30.24 14.12 24.39
CA VAL A 282 -29.51 13.37 23.41
C VAL A 282 -28.12 13.01 23.92
N ALA A 283 -27.75 11.75 23.82
CA ALA A 283 -26.41 11.28 24.13
C ALA A 283 -25.44 11.62 23.00
N GLY A 284 -24.20 11.94 23.34
CA GLY A 284 -23.19 12.31 22.36
C GLY A 284 -21.79 12.41 22.93
N LEU A 285 -20.90 12.92 22.14
CA LEU A 285 -19.51 13.20 22.49
C LEU A 285 -19.28 14.70 22.62
N ASP A 286 -18.67 15.09 23.73
CA ASP A 286 -17.96 16.35 23.83
C ASP A 286 -16.59 16.20 23.17
N VAL A 287 -16.30 17.11 22.26
CA VAL A 287 -14.98 17.25 21.65
C VAL A 287 -14.33 18.47 22.30
N TYR A 288 -13.49 18.20 23.29
CA TYR A 288 -12.78 19.21 24.06
C TYR A 288 -11.43 19.53 23.42
N ILE A 289 -11.14 20.82 23.28
CA ILE A 289 -9.91 21.31 22.68
C ILE A 289 -9.11 22.07 23.74
N PRO A 290 -8.05 21.46 24.30
CA PRO A 290 -7.20 22.16 25.25
C PRO A 290 -6.51 23.36 24.56
N ASN A 291 -6.32 24.46 25.30
CA ASN A 291 -5.66 25.66 24.80
C ASN A 291 -6.23 26.22 23.48
N ALA A 292 -7.54 26.07 23.27
CA ALA A 292 -8.20 26.63 22.09
C ALA A 292 -8.00 28.17 22.06
N VAL A 293 -7.69 28.67 20.87
CA VAL A 293 -7.59 30.12 20.61
C VAL A 293 -8.98 30.77 20.63
N ILE A 294 -10.01 29.97 20.37
CA ILE A 294 -11.41 30.37 20.32
C ILE A 294 -12.16 29.36 21.20
N GLU A 295 -12.95 29.85 22.16
CA GLU A 295 -13.86 28.96 22.88
C GLU A 295 -14.86 28.33 21.90
N ALA A 296 -14.79 27.02 21.76
CA ALA A 296 -15.70 26.26 20.92
C ALA A 296 -16.16 25.02 21.70
N GLU A 297 -17.46 24.93 21.92
CA GLU A 297 -18.10 23.70 22.39
C GLU A 297 -18.52 22.89 21.15
N LEU A 298 -17.87 21.74 20.94
CA LEU A 298 -18.20 20.85 19.84
C LEU A 298 -18.88 19.61 20.42
N PHE A 299 -20.13 19.43 20.08
CA PHE A 299 -20.93 18.25 20.45
C PHE A 299 -21.27 17.44 19.21
N VAL A 300 -21.07 16.13 19.29
CA VAL A 300 -21.38 15.19 18.21
C VAL A 300 -22.37 14.17 18.72
N GLU A 301 -23.57 14.15 18.15
CA GLU A 301 -24.58 13.11 18.42
C GLU A 301 -24.04 11.73 17.98
N VAL A 302 -24.01 10.80 18.93
CA VAL A 302 -23.57 9.42 18.72
C VAL A 302 -24.40 8.48 19.61
N ASP A 303 -24.44 7.21 19.26
CA ASP A 303 -25.02 6.19 20.13
C ASP A 303 -24.01 5.80 21.20
N VAL A 304 -24.10 6.43 22.37
CA VAL A 304 -23.24 6.11 23.52
C VAL A 304 -23.73 4.82 24.16
N VAL A 305 -22.87 3.81 24.18
CA VAL A 305 -23.14 2.50 24.81
C VAL A 305 -22.69 2.52 26.28
N LYS A 306 -21.57 3.22 26.55
CA LYS A 306 -21.01 3.34 27.88
C LYS A 306 -20.40 4.70 28.10
N ASP A 307 -20.70 5.29 29.27
CA ASP A 307 -20.12 6.56 29.69
C ASP A 307 -18.61 6.43 29.93
N PHE A 308 -17.87 7.45 29.52
CA PHE A 308 -16.44 7.54 29.75
C PHE A 308 -16.00 8.99 29.99
N SER A 309 -14.95 9.12 30.81
CA SER A 309 -14.32 10.40 31.11
C SER A 309 -13.47 10.90 29.98
N CYS A 310 -13.14 12.18 30.01
CA CYS A 310 -12.30 12.81 28.98
C CYS A 310 -10.98 12.05 28.79
N THR A 311 -10.75 11.64 27.57
CA THR A 311 -9.55 10.94 27.13
C THR A 311 -8.92 11.72 25.98
N TYR A 312 -7.62 12.02 26.10
CA TYR A 312 -6.92 12.87 25.14
C TYR A 312 -6.19 12.06 24.07
N PHE A 313 -6.21 12.57 22.85
CA PHE A 313 -5.57 11.96 21.70
C PHE A 313 -4.84 13.00 20.85
N SER A 314 -3.88 12.54 20.04
CA SER A 314 -3.36 13.34 18.93
C SER A 314 -4.46 13.51 17.88
N LEU A 315 -4.88 14.74 17.67
CA LEU A 315 -5.97 15.09 16.73
C LEU A 315 -5.67 14.64 15.29
N PRO A 316 -4.45 14.84 14.72
CA PRO A 316 -4.13 14.34 13.40
C PRO A 316 -4.20 12.81 13.29
N PHE A 317 -3.76 12.09 14.34
CA PHE A 317 -3.82 10.63 14.34
C PHE A 317 -5.23 10.10 14.51
N LEU A 318 -6.06 10.73 15.32
CA LEU A 318 -7.47 10.38 15.46
C LEU A 318 -8.22 10.54 14.12
N ILE A 319 -8.05 11.68 13.46
CA ILE A 319 -8.62 11.93 12.14
C ILE A 319 -8.15 10.87 11.13
N LYS A 320 -6.86 10.55 11.14
CA LYS A 320 -6.28 9.54 10.26
C LYS A 320 -6.91 8.16 10.51
N CYS A 321 -6.99 7.72 11.77
CA CYS A 321 -7.59 6.43 12.13
C CYS A 321 -9.04 6.34 11.66
N ILE A 322 -9.86 7.35 11.91
CA ILE A 322 -11.27 7.38 11.51
C ILE A 322 -11.42 7.45 9.99
N SER A 323 -10.59 8.25 9.31
CA SER A 323 -10.66 8.43 7.85
C SER A 323 -10.27 7.19 7.04
N THR A 324 -9.68 6.17 7.67
CA THR A 324 -9.22 4.95 7.01
C THR A 324 -10.37 4.09 6.50
N PHE A 325 -11.50 4.11 7.19
CA PHE A 325 -12.66 3.28 6.86
C PHE A 325 -13.46 3.86 5.68
N GLU A 326 -14.07 2.99 4.91
CA GLU A 326 -14.99 3.39 3.83
C GLU A 326 -16.44 3.48 4.32
N ASP A 327 -16.79 2.68 5.33
CA ASP A 327 -18.12 2.62 5.92
C ASP A 327 -18.53 3.94 6.59
N ASP A 328 -19.85 4.19 6.64
CA ASP A 328 -20.43 5.39 7.25
C ASP A 328 -20.49 5.32 8.77
N MET A 329 -20.59 4.11 9.32
CA MET A 329 -20.66 3.88 10.77
C MET A 329 -19.38 3.27 11.29
N ILE A 330 -18.90 3.80 12.41
CA ILE A 330 -17.74 3.29 13.13
C ILE A 330 -18.12 2.92 14.56
N TYR A 331 -17.47 1.86 15.06
CA TYR A 331 -17.55 1.34 16.40
C TYR A 331 -16.27 1.69 17.13
N VAL A 332 -16.38 2.28 18.32
CA VAL A 332 -15.21 2.66 19.11
C VAL A 332 -15.23 1.92 20.42
N GLU A 333 -14.18 1.15 20.66
CA GLU A 333 -13.99 0.33 21.85
C GLU A 333 -12.76 0.80 22.62
N ARG A 334 -12.81 0.63 23.94
CA ARG A 334 -11.67 0.89 24.83
C ARG A 334 -10.96 -0.40 25.16
N LEU A 335 -9.66 -0.44 24.96
CA LEU A 335 -8.78 -1.54 25.31
C LEU A 335 -8.18 -1.29 26.69
N ASN A 336 -8.85 -1.75 27.76
CA ASN A 336 -8.46 -1.48 29.14
C ASN A 336 -7.06 -2.01 29.50
N GLN A 337 -6.67 -3.15 28.94
CA GLN A 337 -5.36 -3.76 29.12
C GLN A 337 -4.22 -3.02 28.37
N PHE A 338 -4.53 -2.06 27.53
CA PHE A 338 -3.57 -1.26 26.76
C PHE A 338 -3.70 0.23 27.06
N ASN A 339 -3.71 0.58 28.35
CA ASN A 339 -3.79 1.96 28.86
C ASN A 339 -4.99 2.76 28.33
N GLY A 340 -6.10 2.09 28.04
CA GLY A 340 -7.30 2.72 27.52
C GLY A 340 -7.20 3.16 26.06
N ALA A 341 -6.36 2.51 25.26
CA ALA A 341 -6.32 2.73 23.81
C ALA A 341 -7.69 2.55 23.17
N PHE A 342 -8.01 3.36 22.17
CA PHE A 342 -9.23 3.21 21.39
C PHE A 342 -8.99 2.34 20.17
N ARG A 343 -9.78 1.26 20.06
CA ARG A 343 -9.88 0.46 18.84
C ARG A 343 -11.10 0.93 18.06
N ILE A 344 -10.88 1.28 16.79
CA ILE A 344 -11.91 1.78 15.89
C ILE A 344 -12.07 0.77 14.77
N GLY A 345 -13.28 0.38 14.47
CA GLY A 345 -13.62 -0.57 13.41
C GLY A 345 -15.01 -0.33 12.84
N THR A 346 -15.39 -1.13 11.86
CA THR A 346 -16.71 -1.06 11.18
C THR A 346 -17.51 -2.37 11.33
N GLY A 347 -17.11 -3.23 12.26
CA GLY A 347 -17.67 -4.57 12.41
C GLY A 347 -17.07 -5.59 11.42
N THR A 348 -16.04 -5.21 10.69
CA THR A 348 -15.23 -6.06 9.82
C THR A 348 -13.90 -6.42 10.51
N GLU A 349 -13.08 -7.20 9.81
CA GLU A 349 -11.72 -7.54 10.26
C GLU A 349 -10.72 -6.36 10.13
N GLU A 350 -11.17 -5.21 9.65
CA GLU A 350 -10.38 -3.99 9.49
C GLU A 350 -10.51 -3.09 10.72
N ILE A 351 -9.39 -2.79 11.35
CA ILE A 351 -9.33 -1.96 12.55
C ILE A 351 -8.21 -0.94 12.50
N THR A 352 -8.39 0.14 13.25
CA THR A 352 -7.30 1.01 13.69
C THR A 352 -7.26 1.08 15.21
N VAL A 353 -6.07 1.26 15.78
CA VAL A 353 -5.89 1.47 17.22
C VAL A 353 -5.16 2.78 17.44
N LEU A 354 -5.61 3.56 18.42
CA LEU A 354 -5.03 4.84 18.79
C LEU A 354 -4.76 4.87 20.29
N GLN A 355 -3.51 5.14 20.65
CA GLN A 355 -3.10 5.30 22.05
C GLN A 355 -3.51 6.68 22.59
N PRO A 356 -4.05 6.77 23.82
CA PRO A 356 -4.27 8.04 24.48
C PRO A 356 -2.94 8.70 24.86
N ILE A 357 -2.95 10.01 24.91
CA ILE A 357 -1.83 10.81 25.38
C ILE A 357 -2.12 11.31 26.81
N ARG A 358 -1.07 11.46 27.62
CA ARG A 358 -1.18 12.18 28.90
C ARG A 358 -1.20 13.68 28.60
N TYR A 359 -2.20 14.34 29.12
CA TYR A 359 -2.33 15.78 29.05
C TYR A 359 -2.50 16.28 30.48
N ASP A 360 -1.45 16.95 31.00
CA ASP A 360 -1.39 17.49 32.37
C ASP A 360 -1.87 18.94 32.39
#